data_d4a5aecbfe50be142b5cd738ffe17b72
#
_entry.id   d4a5aecbfe50be142b5cd738ffe17b72
#
_cell.length_a   1.000
_cell.length_b   1.000
_cell.length_c   1.000
_cell.angle_alpha   90.00
_cell.angle_beta   90.00
_cell.angle_gamma   90.00
#
_symmetry.space_group_name_H-M   'P 1'
#
loop_
_entity.id
_entity.type
_entity.pdbx_description
1 polymer ?
#
loop_
_entity_poly.entity_id
_entity_poly.type
_entity_poly.pdbx_seq_one_letter_code
_entity_poly.pdbx_strand_id
1 'polypeptide(L)'
;SPLQRKEINEHAERSVSMLKDLGITDPDWLEAVGAHHTKVPGPLAGRAPGQRLARLSQRADMFAACLAPRVTRAAVAPAVAMKASYFDENKQIDEAGAALIKVVGIYSPGSYVRLATNEIAVVIKRGANTTTPRVAVLVSRSGLPTAEHMVRDTSQAEFKITASVPHREVKVQINLPKMLAMTKPA
;
A
#
# COMPACT_ATOMS: atom_id res chain seq x y z
N SER A 1 16.09 20.11 -1.04
CA SER A 1 17.37 20.71 -1.47
C SER A 1 18.07 19.85 -2.52
N PRO A 2 19.05 20.37 -3.28
CA PRO A 2 19.85 19.57 -4.22
C PRO A 2 20.57 18.40 -3.55
N LEU A 3 21.08 18.61 -2.32
CA LEU A 3 21.73 17.56 -1.52
C LEU A 3 20.77 16.40 -1.20
N GLN A 4 19.55 16.68 -0.78
CA GLN A 4 18.54 15.64 -0.50
C GLN A 4 18.19 14.84 -1.75
N ARG A 5 18.12 15.49 -2.92
CA ARG A 5 17.87 14.78 -4.18
C ARG A 5 19.04 13.85 -4.54
N LYS A 6 20.27 14.29 -4.31
CA LYS A 6 21.46 13.46 -4.51
C LYS A 6 21.40 12.22 -3.60
N GLU A 7 21.14 12.40 -2.31
CA GLU A 7 21.02 11.30 -1.37
C GLU A 7 19.91 10.30 -1.75
N ILE A 8 18.76 10.80 -2.21
CA ILE A 8 17.66 9.96 -2.69
C ILE A 8 18.07 9.17 -3.94
N ASN A 9 18.85 9.74 -4.84
CA ASN A 9 19.27 9.05 -6.05
C ASN A 9 20.39 8.02 -5.79
N GLU A 10 21.25 8.26 -4.80
CA GLU A 10 22.42 7.43 -4.50
C GLU A 10 22.16 6.39 -3.39
N HIS A 11 20.98 6.41 -2.75
CA HIS A 11 20.76 5.56 -1.56
C HIS A 11 20.82 4.05 -1.88
N ALA A 12 20.44 3.62 -3.07
CA ALA A 12 20.52 2.23 -3.46
C ALA A 12 21.99 1.73 -3.50
N GLU A 13 22.87 2.48 -4.14
CA GLU A 13 24.30 2.16 -4.22
C GLU A 13 24.96 2.22 -2.84
N ARG A 14 24.64 3.26 -2.05
CA ARG A 14 25.15 3.39 -0.67
C ARG A 14 24.71 2.23 0.20
N SER A 15 23.44 1.80 0.08
CA SER A 15 22.92 0.65 0.82
C SER A 15 23.64 -0.64 0.46
N VAL A 16 23.95 -0.86 -0.82
CA VAL A 16 24.76 -2.02 -1.27
C VAL A 16 26.16 -1.97 -0.68
N SER A 17 26.81 -0.79 -0.65
CA SER A 17 28.12 -0.65 -0.03
C SER A 17 28.07 -1.00 1.46
N MET A 18 27.11 -0.43 2.19
CA MET A 18 26.93 -0.72 3.62
C MET A 18 26.67 -2.20 3.90
N LEU A 19 25.87 -2.88 3.08
CA LEU A 19 25.62 -4.32 3.22
C LEU A 19 26.91 -5.12 3.03
N LYS A 20 27.73 -4.78 2.03
CA LYS A 20 29.03 -5.43 1.79
C LYS A 20 29.99 -5.20 2.95
N ASP A 21 30.04 -3.98 3.51
CA ASP A 21 30.88 -3.66 4.68
C ASP A 21 30.45 -4.44 5.92
N LEU A 22 29.17 -4.81 6.01
CA LEU A 22 28.60 -5.70 7.05
C LEU A 22 28.80 -7.19 6.75
N GLY A 23 29.51 -7.55 5.69
CA GLY A 23 29.81 -8.94 5.34
C GLY A 23 28.69 -9.65 4.58
N ILE A 24 27.69 -8.94 4.08
CA ILE A 24 26.62 -9.54 3.26
C ILE A 24 27.19 -9.82 1.85
N THR A 25 27.15 -11.09 1.46
CA THR A 25 27.67 -11.57 0.16
C THR A 25 26.61 -12.20 -0.74
N ASP A 26 25.36 -12.30 -0.26
CA ASP A 26 24.26 -12.85 -1.05
C ASP A 26 23.99 -12.00 -2.30
N PRO A 27 24.21 -12.53 -3.51
CA PRO A 27 24.09 -11.75 -4.74
C PRO A 27 22.67 -11.31 -5.02
N ASP A 28 21.68 -12.14 -4.70
CA ASP A 28 20.28 -11.81 -4.94
C ASP A 28 19.79 -10.67 -4.02
N TRP A 29 20.26 -10.64 -2.77
CA TRP A 29 19.98 -9.55 -1.85
C TRP A 29 20.63 -8.24 -2.33
N LEU A 30 21.92 -8.30 -2.65
CA LEU A 30 22.66 -7.12 -3.13
C LEU A 30 22.05 -6.56 -4.43
N GLU A 31 21.66 -7.43 -5.38
CA GLU A 31 20.99 -7.03 -6.61
C GLU A 31 19.61 -6.43 -6.31
N ALA A 32 18.83 -7.05 -5.43
CA ALA A 32 17.51 -6.54 -5.03
C ALA A 32 17.60 -5.11 -4.48
N VAL A 33 18.57 -4.85 -3.60
CA VAL A 33 18.79 -3.52 -3.02
C VAL A 33 19.36 -2.53 -4.03
N GLY A 34 20.32 -2.93 -4.85
CA GLY A 34 20.96 -2.05 -5.84
C GLY A 34 20.03 -1.65 -6.99
N ALA A 35 19.16 -2.56 -7.42
CA ALA A 35 18.36 -2.40 -8.62
C ALA A 35 16.88 -2.01 -8.38
N HIS A 36 16.44 -1.77 -7.13
CA HIS A 36 15.02 -1.52 -6.85
C HIS A 36 14.45 -0.22 -7.45
N HIS A 37 15.28 0.67 -7.97
CA HIS A 37 14.86 1.84 -8.76
C HIS A 37 15.00 1.64 -10.27
N THR A 38 15.60 0.53 -10.70
CA THR A 38 15.81 0.26 -12.13
C THR A 38 14.50 -0.13 -12.79
N LYS A 39 14.12 0.64 -13.81
CA LYS A 39 12.87 0.41 -14.56
C LYS A 39 13.12 -0.63 -15.66
N VAL A 40 12.72 -1.85 -15.40
CA VAL A 40 12.78 -2.94 -16.38
C VAL A 40 11.35 -3.50 -16.55
N PRO A 41 10.59 -3.02 -17.55
CA PRO A 41 9.24 -3.53 -17.84
C PRO A 41 9.28 -4.96 -18.38
N GLY A 42 8.12 -5.60 -18.38
CA GLY A 42 7.93 -6.95 -18.94
C GLY A 42 7.93 -8.06 -17.88
N PRO A 43 7.82 -9.33 -18.32
CA PRO A 43 7.55 -10.46 -17.44
C PRO A 43 8.68 -10.71 -16.44
N LEU A 44 8.33 -11.28 -15.29
CA LEU A 44 9.29 -11.75 -14.29
C LEU A 44 9.86 -13.14 -14.64
N ALA A 45 9.18 -13.87 -15.49
CA ALA A 45 9.64 -15.16 -15.98
C ALA A 45 11.00 -15.02 -16.67
N GLY A 46 11.94 -15.91 -16.37
CA GLY A 46 13.30 -15.88 -16.92
C GLY A 46 14.25 -14.88 -16.28
N ARG A 47 13.81 -14.02 -15.36
CA ARG A 47 14.72 -13.14 -14.61
C ARG A 47 15.39 -13.89 -13.45
N ALA A 48 16.62 -13.49 -13.13
CA ALA A 48 17.33 -13.93 -11.94
C ALA A 48 16.53 -13.58 -10.66
N PRO A 49 16.68 -14.34 -9.56
CA PRO A 49 15.95 -14.08 -8.33
C PRO A 49 16.13 -12.66 -7.79
N GLY A 50 17.35 -12.12 -7.79
CA GLY A 50 17.65 -10.75 -7.37
C GLY A 50 16.90 -9.70 -8.18
N GLN A 51 16.77 -9.87 -9.49
CA GLN A 51 16.01 -8.99 -10.39
C GLN A 51 14.50 -9.04 -10.12
N ARG A 52 13.98 -10.24 -9.81
CA ARG A 52 12.58 -10.43 -9.43
C ARG A 52 12.28 -9.73 -8.10
N LEU A 53 13.16 -9.88 -7.12
CA LEU A 53 13.07 -9.21 -5.82
C LEU A 53 13.19 -7.68 -5.97
N ALA A 54 14.13 -7.20 -6.80
CA ALA A 54 14.24 -5.77 -7.11
C ALA A 54 12.94 -5.19 -7.66
N ARG A 55 12.28 -5.90 -8.58
CA ARG A 55 11.00 -5.45 -9.16
C ARG A 55 9.87 -5.45 -8.13
N LEU A 56 9.77 -6.46 -7.27
CA LEU A 56 8.80 -6.50 -6.17
C LEU A 56 9.04 -5.33 -5.20
N SER A 57 10.29 -5.10 -4.80
CA SER A 57 10.67 -3.98 -3.93
C SER A 57 10.33 -2.64 -4.57
N GLN A 58 10.59 -2.46 -5.86
CA GLN A 58 10.24 -1.24 -6.59
C GLN A 58 8.74 -0.94 -6.55
N ARG A 59 7.89 -1.95 -6.75
CA ARG A 59 6.44 -1.76 -6.71
C ARG A 59 5.93 -1.45 -5.30
N ALA A 60 6.50 -2.10 -4.29
CA ALA A 60 6.19 -1.83 -2.89
C ALA A 60 6.63 -0.42 -2.47
N ASP A 61 7.84 -0.01 -2.84
CA ASP A 61 8.35 1.34 -2.55
C ASP A 61 7.52 2.43 -3.25
N MET A 62 7.20 2.24 -4.52
CA MET A 62 6.35 3.16 -5.28
C MET A 62 4.96 3.30 -4.63
N PHE A 63 4.37 2.20 -4.18
CA PHE A 63 3.10 2.22 -3.46
C PHE A 63 3.22 2.98 -2.14
N ALA A 64 4.20 2.65 -1.30
CA ALA A 64 4.44 3.30 -0.02
C ALA A 64 4.74 4.80 -0.18
N ALA A 65 5.56 5.15 -1.17
CA ALA A 65 5.87 6.56 -1.48
C ALA A 65 4.64 7.36 -1.91
N CYS A 66 3.66 6.75 -2.57
CA CYS A 66 2.39 7.40 -2.91
C CYS A 66 1.51 7.67 -1.67
N LEU A 67 1.55 6.79 -0.66
CA LEU A 67 0.79 6.93 0.57
C LEU A 67 1.39 7.96 1.54
N ALA A 68 2.71 8.16 1.49
CA ALA A 68 3.40 9.10 2.37
C ALA A 68 3.13 10.56 1.96
N PRO A 69 2.57 11.40 2.84
CA PRO A 69 2.48 12.84 2.57
C PRO A 69 3.88 13.44 2.54
N ARG A 70 4.10 14.37 1.63
CA ARG A 70 5.33 15.17 1.54
C ARG A 70 4.98 16.65 1.59
N VAL A 71 5.92 17.51 1.96
CA VAL A 71 5.70 18.96 2.00
C VAL A 71 5.17 19.48 0.66
N THR A 72 5.60 18.88 -0.46
CA THR A 72 5.24 19.28 -1.81
C THR A 72 4.11 18.46 -2.44
N ARG A 73 3.59 17.44 -1.75
CA ARG A 73 2.57 16.53 -2.31
C ARG A 73 1.70 15.91 -1.22
N ALA A 74 0.40 16.06 -1.34
CA ALA A 74 -0.55 15.32 -0.52
C ALA A 74 -0.44 13.81 -0.75
N ALA A 75 -0.77 13.02 0.27
CA ALA A 75 -0.90 11.57 0.14
C ALA A 75 -1.95 11.21 -0.90
N VAL A 76 -1.67 10.22 -1.72
CA VAL A 76 -2.60 9.67 -2.70
C VAL A 76 -3.49 8.64 -2.00
N ALA A 77 -4.76 8.57 -2.38
CA ALA A 77 -5.65 7.53 -1.85
C ALA A 77 -5.11 6.12 -2.16
N PRO A 78 -5.13 5.18 -1.21
CA PRO A 78 -4.50 3.86 -1.37
C PRO A 78 -4.95 3.10 -2.63
N ALA A 79 -6.23 3.14 -2.97
CA ALA A 79 -6.72 2.49 -4.19
C ALA A 79 -6.13 3.10 -5.48
N VAL A 80 -5.88 4.42 -5.50
CA VAL A 80 -5.23 5.11 -6.62
C VAL A 80 -3.75 4.76 -6.69
N ALA A 81 -3.06 4.74 -5.54
CA ALA A 81 -1.67 4.31 -5.43
C ALA A 81 -1.50 2.85 -5.89
N MET A 82 -2.40 1.97 -5.49
CA MET A 82 -2.40 0.57 -5.89
C MET A 82 -2.61 0.41 -7.40
N LYS A 83 -3.55 1.15 -7.98
CA LYS A 83 -3.77 1.16 -9.43
C LYS A 83 -2.52 1.63 -10.19
N ALA A 84 -1.83 2.66 -9.69
CA ALA A 84 -0.58 3.14 -10.28
C ALA A 84 0.53 2.09 -10.22
N SER A 85 0.57 1.27 -9.16
CA SER A 85 1.55 0.19 -9.00
C SER A 85 1.24 -1.06 -9.83
N TYR A 86 0.01 -1.19 -10.35
CA TYR A 86 -0.46 -2.35 -11.11
C TYR A 86 0.06 -2.38 -12.55
N PHE A 87 0.37 -1.24 -13.13
CA PHE A 87 0.85 -1.13 -14.50
C PHE A 87 2.35 -0.87 -14.54
N ASP A 88 3.02 -1.45 -15.53
CA ASP A 88 4.41 -1.17 -15.82
C ASP A 88 4.59 0.16 -16.58
N GLU A 89 5.82 0.47 -16.95
CA GLU A 89 6.20 1.70 -17.66
C GLU A 89 5.60 1.77 -19.07
N ASN A 90 5.22 0.61 -19.63
CA ASN A 90 4.57 0.46 -20.95
C ASN A 90 3.04 0.37 -20.84
N LYS A 91 2.47 0.62 -19.65
CA LYS A 91 1.02 0.50 -19.35
C LYS A 91 0.48 -0.92 -19.52
N GLN A 92 1.34 -1.93 -19.45
CA GLN A 92 0.97 -3.34 -19.38
C GLN A 92 0.81 -3.76 -17.92
N ILE A 93 0.11 -4.86 -17.68
CA ILE A 93 -0.02 -5.41 -16.31
C ILE A 93 1.37 -5.84 -15.84
N ASP A 94 1.79 -5.30 -14.71
CA ASP A 94 3.03 -5.68 -14.03
C ASP A 94 2.81 -6.84 -13.09
N GLU A 95 3.53 -7.95 -13.27
CA GLU A 95 3.37 -9.14 -12.44
C GLU A 95 3.69 -8.87 -10.96
N ALA A 96 4.70 -8.04 -10.66
CA ALA A 96 5.03 -7.64 -9.30
C ALA A 96 3.94 -6.74 -8.69
N GLY A 97 3.39 -5.82 -9.49
CA GLY A 97 2.24 -5.01 -9.10
C GLY A 97 0.99 -5.85 -8.84
N ALA A 98 0.72 -6.85 -9.69
CA ALA A 98 -0.37 -7.79 -9.50
C ALA A 98 -0.18 -8.63 -8.22
N ALA A 99 1.04 -9.08 -7.93
CA ALA A 99 1.38 -9.79 -6.70
C ALA A 99 1.17 -8.89 -5.46
N LEU A 100 1.58 -7.62 -5.53
CA LEU A 100 1.35 -6.65 -4.46
C LEU A 100 -0.15 -6.49 -4.17
N ILE A 101 -0.99 -6.35 -5.21
CA ILE A 101 -2.46 -6.28 -5.05
C ILE A 101 -2.99 -7.55 -4.39
N LYS A 102 -2.52 -8.72 -4.81
CA LYS A 102 -2.93 -9.99 -4.19
C LYS A 102 -2.63 -10.03 -2.70
N VAL A 103 -1.50 -9.49 -2.27
CA VAL A 103 -1.06 -9.51 -0.87
C VAL A 103 -1.70 -8.41 -0.05
N VAL A 104 -1.76 -7.18 -0.55
CA VAL A 104 -2.20 -6.00 0.21
C VAL A 104 -3.70 -5.74 0.05
N GLY A 105 -4.28 -6.06 -1.12
CA GLY A 105 -5.63 -5.68 -1.51
C GLY A 105 -5.68 -4.29 -2.15
N ILE A 106 -6.74 -4.00 -2.89
CA ILE A 106 -6.98 -2.67 -3.49
C ILE A 106 -7.22 -1.62 -2.41
N TYR A 107 -7.94 -2.02 -1.36
CA TYR A 107 -8.16 -1.21 -0.17
C TYR A 107 -7.27 -1.77 0.94
N SER A 108 -6.07 -1.22 1.08
CA SER A 108 -5.12 -1.66 2.12
C SER A 108 -5.60 -1.31 3.53
N PRO A 109 -5.21 -2.07 4.56
CA PRO A 109 -5.46 -1.69 5.95
C PRO A 109 -5.00 -0.25 6.23
N GLY A 110 -5.85 0.50 6.97
CA GLY A 110 -5.65 1.94 7.18
C GLY A 110 -6.29 2.85 6.12
N SER A 111 -6.78 2.30 4.99
CA SER A 111 -7.54 3.07 4.00
C SER A 111 -8.91 3.45 4.51
N TYR A 112 -9.40 4.63 4.12
CA TYR A 112 -10.79 5.03 4.38
C TYR A 112 -11.65 4.79 3.15
N VAL A 113 -12.84 4.29 3.40
CA VAL A 113 -13.81 3.93 2.37
C VAL A 113 -15.21 4.40 2.73
N ARG A 114 -16.02 4.68 1.70
CA ARG A 114 -17.45 4.92 1.83
C ARG A 114 -18.19 3.65 1.45
N LEU A 115 -19.15 3.27 2.27
CA LEU A 115 -20.03 2.13 2.03
C LEU A 115 -21.31 2.53 1.30
N ALA A 116 -22.01 1.57 0.73
CA ALA A 116 -23.32 1.77 0.10
C ALA A 116 -24.36 2.29 1.10
N THR A 117 -24.19 2.01 2.38
CA THR A 117 -24.97 2.57 3.48
C THR A 117 -24.69 4.05 3.79
N ASN A 118 -23.77 4.68 3.04
CA ASN A 118 -23.23 6.03 3.28
C ASN A 118 -22.36 6.17 4.56
N GLU A 119 -22.06 5.07 5.25
CA GLU A 119 -21.11 5.06 6.36
C GLU A 119 -19.68 5.31 5.84
N ILE A 120 -18.85 6.01 6.64
CA ILE A 120 -17.40 6.08 6.39
C ILE A 120 -16.71 5.13 7.36
N ALA A 121 -15.82 4.30 6.83
CA ALA A 121 -15.16 3.26 7.59
C ALA A 121 -13.66 3.20 7.27
N VAL A 122 -12.88 2.67 8.20
CA VAL A 122 -11.46 2.34 8.00
C VAL A 122 -11.31 0.85 7.71
N VAL A 123 -10.49 0.51 6.75
CA VAL A 123 -10.11 -0.88 6.49
C VAL A 123 -9.23 -1.38 7.62
N ILE A 124 -9.67 -2.45 8.31
CA ILE A 124 -8.95 -3.05 9.43
C ILE A 124 -8.26 -4.35 9.05
N LYS A 125 -8.84 -5.12 8.13
CA LYS A 125 -8.31 -6.44 7.75
C LYS A 125 -8.68 -6.76 6.30
N ARG A 126 -7.81 -7.48 5.60
CA ARG A 126 -8.14 -8.06 4.30
C ARG A 126 -9.33 -9.01 4.40
N GLY A 127 -10.13 -9.06 3.35
CA GLY A 127 -11.15 -10.07 3.15
C GLY A 127 -10.67 -11.27 2.35
N ALA A 128 -11.61 -12.09 1.89
CA ALA A 128 -11.32 -13.27 1.07
C ALA A 128 -10.74 -12.91 -0.31
N ASN A 129 -11.09 -11.74 -0.83
CA ASN A 129 -10.57 -11.23 -2.10
C ASN A 129 -9.95 -9.82 -1.93
N THR A 130 -9.40 -9.28 -3.03
CA THR A 130 -8.67 -8.01 -3.03
C THR A 130 -9.57 -6.76 -2.90
N THR A 131 -10.88 -6.90 -3.08
CA THR A 131 -11.83 -5.77 -3.15
C THR A 131 -12.81 -5.70 -1.99
N THR A 132 -12.93 -6.76 -1.18
CA THR A 132 -13.91 -6.87 -0.09
C THR A 132 -13.23 -7.04 1.28
N PRO A 133 -12.54 -6.01 1.79
CA PRO A 133 -11.93 -6.05 3.11
C PRO A 133 -12.96 -6.03 4.23
N ARG A 134 -12.53 -6.32 5.46
CA ARG A 134 -13.27 -5.98 6.67
C ARG A 134 -12.95 -4.55 7.10
N VAL A 135 -13.98 -3.82 7.49
CA VAL A 135 -13.87 -2.40 7.84
C VAL A 135 -14.53 -2.10 9.19
N ALA A 136 -14.00 -1.10 9.89
CA ALA A 136 -14.60 -0.58 11.12
C ALA A 136 -15.26 0.79 10.83
N VAL A 137 -16.52 0.95 11.17
CA VAL A 137 -17.28 2.18 10.93
C VAL A 137 -16.78 3.28 11.85
N LEU A 138 -16.47 4.44 11.27
CA LEU A 138 -16.03 5.65 11.97
C LEU A 138 -17.10 6.74 12.01
N VAL A 139 -17.88 6.83 10.92
CA VAL A 139 -18.95 7.81 10.77
C VAL A 139 -20.21 7.06 10.34
N SER A 140 -21.27 7.29 11.05
CA SER A 140 -22.58 6.65 10.83
C SER A 140 -23.25 7.12 9.54
N ARG A 141 -24.35 6.49 9.17
CA ARG A 141 -25.23 6.89 8.04
C ARG A 141 -25.72 8.34 8.13
N SER A 142 -25.90 8.84 9.36
CA SER A 142 -26.33 10.22 9.62
C SER A 142 -25.18 11.24 9.61
N GLY A 143 -23.94 10.81 9.34
CA GLY A 143 -22.77 11.69 9.29
C GLY A 143 -22.14 11.98 10.66
N LEU A 144 -22.57 11.31 11.72
CA LEU A 144 -22.03 11.49 13.08
C LEU A 144 -20.91 10.48 13.37
N PRO A 145 -19.85 10.89 14.08
CA PRO A 145 -18.84 9.96 14.57
C PRO A 145 -19.45 8.86 15.43
N THR A 146 -18.96 7.63 15.30
CA THR A 146 -19.40 6.50 16.11
C THR A 146 -18.53 6.34 17.36
N ALA A 147 -19.15 6.25 18.53
CA ALA A 147 -18.42 5.99 19.79
C ALA A 147 -17.90 4.55 19.85
N GLU A 148 -18.68 3.61 19.32
CA GLU A 148 -18.29 2.21 19.15
C GLU A 148 -18.17 1.87 17.68
N HIS A 149 -17.06 1.22 17.32
CA HIS A 149 -16.79 0.89 15.93
C HIS A 149 -17.39 -0.47 15.57
N MET A 150 -18.44 -0.45 14.79
CA MET A 150 -19.04 -1.68 14.26
C MET A 150 -18.19 -2.20 13.10
N VAL A 151 -17.90 -3.50 13.11
CA VAL A 151 -17.21 -4.16 12.00
C VAL A 151 -18.23 -4.52 10.92
N ARG A 152 -17.88 -4.22 9.65
CA ARG A 152 -18.66 -4.61 8.47
C ARG A 152 -17.83 -5.52 7.59
N ASP A 153 -18.48 -6.51 7.02
CA ASP A 153 -17.93 -7.36 5.97
C ASP A 153 -18.39 -6.79 4.61
N THR A 154 -17.46 -6.22 3.86
CA THR A 154 -17.79 -5.55 2.60
C THR A 154 -18.04 -6.52 1.43
N SER A 155 -17.97 -7.83 1.66
CA SER A 155 -18.46 -8.85 0.72
C SER A 155 -20.00 -8.89 0.68
N GLN A 156 -20.66 -8.42 1.73
CA GLN A 156 -22.13 -8.29 1.77
C GLN A 156 -22.56 -7.07 0.94
N ALA A 157 -23.56 -7.25 0.08
CA ALA A 157 -24.01 -6.22 -0.86
C ALA A 157 -24.41 -4.90 -0.18
N GLU A 158 -25.00 -4.98 1.00
CA GLU A 158 -25.38 -3.82 1.82
C GLU A 158 -24.19 -2.95 2.20
N PHE A 159 -23.01 -3.57 2.46
CA PHE A 159 -21.80 -2.87 2.90
C PHE A 159 -20.76 -2.73 1.80
N LYS A 160 -21.16 -2.89 0.53
CA LYS A 160 -20.25 -2.72 -0.61
C LYS A 160 -19.55 -1.37 -0.56
N ILE A 161 -18.27 -1.36 -0.86
CA ILE A 161 -17.48 -0.12 -1.00
C ILE A 161 -17.91 0.60 -2.29
N THR A 162 -18.26 1.87 -2.17
CA THR A 162 -18.66 2.73 -3.29
C THR A 162 -17.56 3.72 -3.67
N ALA A 163 -16.70 4.12 -2.71
CA ALA A 163 -15.62 5.06 -2.97
C ALA A 163 -14.49 4.92 -1.95
N SER A 164 -13.27 5.31 -2.36
CA SER A 164 -12.19 5.64 -1.44
C SER A 164 -12.41 7.05 -0.88
N VAL A 165 -12.15 7.25 0.41
CA VAL A 165 -12.24 8.55 1.07
C VAL A 165 -10.84 9.07 1.36
N PRO A 166 -10.46 10.28 0.93
CA PRO A 166 -9.18 10.87 1.29
C PRO A 166 -9.05 11.08 2.80
N HIS A 167 -7.86 10.84 3.34
CA HIS A 167 -7.60 11.00 4.79
C HIS A 167 -8.03 12.38 5.33
N ARG A 168 -7.82 13.45 4.56
CA ARG A 168 -8.18 14.83 4.94
C ARG A 168 -9.69 15.06 5.15
N GLU A 169 -10.53 14.19 4.59
CA GLU A 169 -11.99 14.27 4.73
C GLU A 169 -12.51 13.56 5.99
N VAL A 170 -11.67 12.72 6.61
CA VAL A 170 -12.04 11.98 7.82
C VAL A 170 -11.55 12.75 9.04
N LYS A 171 -12.45 13.50 9.67
CA LYS A 171 -12.16 14.33 10.86
C LYS A 171 -12.37 13.58 12.19
N VAL A 172 -12.30 12.26 12.16
CA VAL A 172 -12.45 11.42 13.35
C VAL A 172 -11.07 10.96 13.82
N GLN A 173 -10.79 11.17 15.09
CA GLN A 173 -9.57 10.67 15.71
C GLN A 173 -9.67 9.15 15.91
N ILE A 174 -8.71 8.41 15.37
CA ILE A 174 -8.68 6.95 15.46
C ILE A 174 -7.87 6.51 16.67
N ASN A 175 -8.46 5.63 17.48
CA ASN A 175 -7.72 4.89 18.49
C ASN A 175 -7.07 3.66 17.84
N LEU A 176 -5.79 3.78 17.45
CA LEU A 176 -5.07 2.73 16.75
C LEU A 176 -4.99 1.41 17.54
N PRO A 177 -4.70 1.39 18.87
CA PRO A 177 -4.74 0.17 19.67
C PRO A 177 -6.10 -0.56 19.58
N LYS A 178 -7.21 0.18 19.65
CA LYS A 178 -8.56 -0.39 19.52
C LYS A 178 -8.80 -0.98 18.13
N MET A 179 -8.34 -0.31 17.08
CA MET A 179 -8.42 -0.83 15.70
C MET A 179 -7.62 -2.11 15.52
N LEU A 180 -6.39 -2.16 16.03
CA LEU A 180 -5.53 -3.33 15.96
C LEU A 180 -6.13 -4.51 16.74
N ALA A 181 -6.78 -4.27 17.87
CA ALA A 181 -7.48 -5.32 18.63
C ALA A 181 -8.59 -5.99 17.80
N MET A 182 -9.29 -5.24 16.94
CA MET A 182 -10.35 -5.77 16.07
C MET A 182 -9.83 -6.65 14.91
N THR A 183 -8.51 -6.65 14.66
CA THR A 183 -7.90 -7.47 13.59
C THR A 183 -7.61 -8.90 14.04
N LYS A 184 -7.58 -9.14 15.36
CA LYS A 184 -7.30 -10.46 15.93
C LYS A 184 -8.43 -11.43 15.56
N PRO A 185 -8.12 -12.72 15.33
CA PRO A 185 -9.16 -13.74 15.25
C PRO A 185 -9.91 -13.78 16.59
N ALA A 186 -11.22 -13.98 16.49
CA ALA A 186 -12.05 -14.29 17.66
C ALA A 186 -11.71 -15.70 18.17
#